data_e31c85737849cee5bbbf66b33d1e16a7
#
_entry.id   e31c85737849cee5bbbf66b33d1e16a7
#
_cell.length_a   1.000
_cell.length_b   1.000
_cell.length_c   1.000
_cell.angle_alpha   90.00
_cell.angle_beta   90.00
_cell.angle_gamma   90.00
#
_symmetry.space_group_name_H-M   'P 1'
#
loop_
_entity.id
_entity.type
_entity.pdbx_description
1 polymer ?
#
loop_
_entity_poly.entity_id
_entity_poly.type
_entity_poly.pdbx_seq_one_letter_code
_entity_poly.pdbx_strand_id
1 'polypeptide(L)'
;MSDDTYKSVKSIETQRNWRTRQGLAVTAALLLVGVAAAPAATALDRPAPAGAVSVRAPSAGADADARRGALVSVTRVAVRDTAQVKAFLAERGTAADSVRYGVRAYRLTYRTVDPYGEPTTATGLLTLPTGGGHRLDLVSDTHGTMVNRSYAPSAEEDFGRIPSYLHAGAGRAVAAPDYLGLGGGPGPHPYMDTRSSVTASVDMLRAARTAARQLDRPLTGDVYATGFSQGGQVAMALGRALEEGADRHFRLKALAPVSGPHDLAGVEFPALFDGRVNDTNGVLYIGYWLVAQNRLHPLYKDPADAFRAPYADRVEGLYDGTREEEDIVRALPASLKELLTPAYYEKLRHPEGALLAALRDNDHGCDWKPAAPVRLYAGAADTDAPIANAHSCAAQLAERGVRASVMNQGDLDHFGTFQVSAPKVVRWFDAVSGN
;
A
#
# COMPACT_ATOMS: atom_id res chain seq x y z
N MET A 1 17.55 -1.50 29.63
CA MET A 1 16.63 -1.68 28.50
C MET A 1 15.23 -1.55 29.05
N SER A 2 14.48 -0.55 28.64
CA SER A 2 13.10 -0.37 29.08
C SER A 2 12.19 -1.43 28.46
N ASP A 3 11.06 -1.72 29.10
CA ASP A 3 10.07 -2.72 28.63
C ASP A 3 9.54 -2.40 27.24
N ASP A 4 9.53 -1.13 26.85
CA ASP A 4 9.12 -0.64 25.53
C ASP A 4 10.15 -0.95 24.43
N THR A 5 11.45 -0.88 24.73
CA THR A 5 12.52 -1.33 23.81
C THR A 5 12.41 -2.84 23.56
N TYR A 6 12.01 -3.61 24.58
CA TYR A 6 11.82 -5.05 24.46
C TYR A 6 10.59 -5.42 23.62
N LYS A 7 9.50 -4.66 23.71
CA LYS A 7 8.28 -4.88 22.89
C LYS A 7 8.46 -4.48 21.43
N SER A 8 9.17 -3.36 21.17
CA SER A 8 9.52 -2.93 19.82
C SER A 8 10.48 -3.91 19.14
N VAL A 9 11.51 -4.35 19.87
CA VAL A 9 12.43 -5.40 19.40
C VAL A 9 11.70 -6.72 19.15
N LYS A 10 10.65 -7.04 19.94
CA LYS A 10 9.84 -8.24 19.73
C LYS A 10 8.92 -8.16 18.52
N SER A 11 8.41 -6.95 18.18
CA SER A 11 7.68 -6.70 16.90
C SER A 11 8.63 -6.85 15.70
N ILE A 12 9.81 -6.25 15.78
CA ILE A 12 10.89 -6.39 14.79
C ILE A 12 11.44 -7.83 14.76
N GLU A 13 11.59 -8.51 15.92
CA GLU A 13 11.99 -9.93 15.98
C GLU A 13 10.90 -10.88 15.45
N THR A 14 9.64 -10.53 15.55
CA THR A 14 8.56 -11.30 14.91
C THR A 14 8.66 -11.20 13.39
N GLN A 15 8.99 -10.04 12.85
CA GLN A 15 9.32 -9.86 11.42
C GLN A 15 10.63 -10.57 11.06
N ARG A 16 11.66 -10.52 11.92
CA ARG A 16 12.98 -11.15 11.70
C ARG A 16 12.94 -12.67 11.74
N ASN A 17 12.23 -13.26 12.68
CA ASN A 17 12.05 -14.72 12.75
C ASN A 17 11.27 -15.26 11.54
N TRP A 18 10.56 -14.41 10.86
CA TRP A 18 9.92 -14.65 9.61
C TRP A 18 10.92 -14.74 8.45
N ARG A 19 11.87 -13.78 8.36
CA ARG A 19 12.84 -13.67 7.26
C ARG A 19 13.99 -14.68 7.39
N THR A 20 14.48 -14.98 8.62
CA THR A 20 15.62 -15.89 8.85
C THR A 20 15.30 -17.38 8.66
N ARG A 21 14.04 -17.80 8.68
CA ARG A 21 13.67 -19.20 8.42
C ARG A 21 13.66 -19.58 6.94
N GLN A 22 13.78 -18.65 6.00
CA GLN A 22 13.83 -18.91 4.56
C GLN A 22 15.25 -18.90 3.96
N GLY A 23 16.29 -18.57 4.73
CA GLY A 23 17.68 -18.44 4.28
C GLY A 23 18.46 -19.74 4.05
N LEU A 24 17.84 -20.91 4.10
CA LEU A 24 18.55 -22.20 3.99
C LEU A 24 17.90 -23.12 2.93
N ALA A 25 17.92 -22.73 1.69
CA ALA A 25 17.89 -23.65 0.53
C ALA A 25 17.97 -22.91 -0.81
N VAL A 26 19.11 -22.43 -1.24
CA VAL A 26 19.50 -22.39 -2.66
C VAL A 26 21.01 -22.49 -2.74
N THR A 27 21.51 -23.66 -3.11
CA THR A 27 22.90 -23.91 -3.48
C THR A 27 23.13 -23.44 -4.92
N ALA A 28 24.25 -22.77 -5.14
CA ALA A 28 24.67 -22.14 -6.37
C ALA A 28 24.84 -23.09 -7.56
N ALA A 29 24.51 -22.60 -8.74
CA ALA A 29 25.10 -23.04 -9.99
C ALA A 29 25.46 -21.80 -10.81
N LEU A 30 26.73 -21.46 -10.81
CA LEU A 30 27.37 -20.49 -11.70
C LEU A 30 27.57 -21.12 -13.07
N LEU A 31 27.04 -20.51 -14.12
CA LEU A 31 27.47 -20.72 -15.51
C LEU A 31 27.80 -19.38 -16.15
N LEU A 32 29.09 -19.22 -16.41
CA LEU A 32 29.70 -18.18 -17.22
C LEU A 32 29.30 -18.36 -18.69
N VAL A 33 28.80 -17.31 -19.35
CA VAL A 33 28.81 -17.22 -20.81
C VAL A 33 29.22 -15.79 -21.22
N GLY A 34 30.14 -15.78 -22.18
CA GLY A 34 30.96 -14.64 -22.57
C GLY A 34 30.28 -13.57 -23.40
N VAL A 35 30.95 -12.42 -23.39
CA VAL A 35 30.65 -11.19 -24.12
C VAL A 35 31.06 -11.37 -25.59
N ALA A 36 30.18 -11.01 -26.52
CA ALA A 36 30.51 -10.74 -27.90
C ALA A 36 29.99 -9.34 -28.28
N ALA A 37 30.94 -8.48 -28.70
CA ALA A 37 30.67 -7.14 -29.21
C ALA A 37 30.33 -7.20 -30.71
N ALA A 38 29.41 -6.36 -31.17
CA ALA A 38 29.13 -6.11 -32.59
C ALA A 38 29.10 -4.57 -32.87
N PRO A 39 29.47 -4.15 -34.09
CA PRO A 39 29.98 -2.82 -34.37
C PRO A 39 28.89 -1.80 -34.77
N ALA A 40 29.29 -0.52 -34.68
CA ALA A 40 28.53 0.65 -35.06
C ALA A 40 28.28 0.75 -36.56
N ALA A 41 27.09 1.16 -36.97
CA ALA A 41 26.75 1.56 -38.33
C ALA A 41 26.39 3.05 -38.39
N THR A 42 26.98 3.70 -39.35
CA THR A 42 26.98 5.12 -39.66
C THR A 42 25.63 5.60 -40.23
N ALA A 43 25.27 6.84 -39.89
CA ALA A 43 24.12 7.59 -40.41
C ALA A 43 24.37 8.07 -41.86
N LEU A 44 23.31 7.99 -42.70
CA LEU A 44 23.24 8.68 -44.00
C LEU A 44 22.01 9.62 -44.00
N ASP A 45 22.31 10.87 -44.29
CA ASP A 45 21.41 11.99 -44.50
C ASP A 45 20.41 11.74 -45.66
N ARG A 46 19.13 12.15 -45.45
CA ARG A 46 18.19 12.38 -46.53
C ARG A 46 17.29 13.60 -46.25
N PRO A 47 17.02 14.45 -47.26
CA PRO A 47 16.30 15.72 -47.07
C PRO A 47 14.79 15.54 -47.00
N ALA A 48 14.12 16.48 -46.28
CA ALA A 48 12.69 16.58 -46.07
C ALA A 48 11.92 17.08 -47.28
N PRO A 49 10.66 16.64 -47.51
CA PRO A 49 9.70 17.36 -48.32
C PRO A 49 8.80 18.27 -47.48
N ALA A 50 8.58 19.46 -47.98
CA ALA A 50 7.66 20.47 -47.43
C ALA A 50 6.18 20.10 -47.67
N GLY A 51 5.33 20.42 -46.65
CA GLY A 51 3.89 20.29 -46.76
C GLY A 51 3.26 20.10 -45.37
N ALA A 52 3.34 21.12 -44.49
CA ALA A 52 2.71 21.06 -43.19
C ALA A 52 1.24 21.43 -43.24
N VAL A 53 0.36 20.41 -43.15
CA VAL A 53 -1.01 20.62 -42.67
C VAL A 53 -0.91 20.58 -41.13
N SER A 54 -1.18 21.72 -40.50
CA SER A 54 -1.24 21.86 -39.05
C SER A 54 -2.44 21.08 -38.49
N VAL A 55 -2.24 19.84 -38.12
CA VAL A 55 -3.16 19.10 -37.26
C VAL A 55 -2.84 19.52 -35.83
N ARG A 56 -3.78 20.21 -35.20
CA ARG A 56 -3.72 20.59 -33.79
C ARG A 56 -3.52 19.30 -32.96
N ALA A 57 -2.37 19.18 -32.32
CA ALA A 57 -2.08 18.05 -31.42
C ALA A 57 -3.17 18.01 -30.35
N PRO A 58 -3.75 16.83 -30.02
CA PRO A 58 -4.63 16.69 -28.88
C PRO A 58 -3.83 17.02 -27.62
N SER A 59 -4.45 17.71 -26.67
CA SER A 59 -3.83 18.09 -25.42
C SER A 59 -3.29 16.82 -24.70
N ALA A 60 -2.03 16.80 -24.33
CA ALA A 60 -1.36 15.63 -23.73
C ALA A 60 -2.10 15.03 -22.52
N GLY A 61 -2.88 15.85 -21.79
CA GLY A 61 -3.69 15.40 -20.66
C GLY A 61 -4.88 14.50 -21.02
N ALA A 62 -5.60 14.77 -22.14
CA ALA A 62 -6.75 13.96 -22.54
C ALA A 62 -6.35 12.54 -23.01
N ASP A 63 -5.17 12.40 -23.61
CA ASP A 63 -4.63 11.10 -24.05
C ASP A 63 -4.07 10.28 -22.88
N ALA A 64 -3.55 10.93 -21.83
CA ALA A 64 -3.07 10.27 -20.63
C ALA A 64 -4.24 9.67 -19.82
N ASP A 65 -5.32 10.42 -19.64
CA ASP A 65 -6.53 9.96 -18.95
C ASP A 65 -7.22 8.79 -19.69
N ALA A 66 -7.23 8.81 -21.02
CA ALA A 66 -7.79 7.73 -21.83
C ALA A 66 -7.01 6.40 -21.73
N ARG A 67 -5.77 6.43 -21.22
CA ARG A 67 -4.88 5.26 -21.10
C ARG A 67 -4.66 4.80 -19.68
N ARG A 68 -5.21 5.48 -18.67
CA ARG A 68 -5.07 5.09 -17.27
C ARG A 68 -5.62 3.69 -17.01
N GLY A 69 -4.87 2.88 -16.26
CA GLY A 69 -5.16 1.48 -16.01
C GLY A 69 -4.95 0.56 -17.21
N ALA A 70 -4.36 1.07 -18.32
CA ALA A 70 -4.00 0.20 -19.44
C ALA A 70 -2.92 -0.79 -19.03
N LEU A 71 -3.21 -2.08 -19.24
CA LEU A 71 -2.30 -3.18 -18.93
C LEU A 71 -1.10 -3.15 -19.90
N VAL A 72 0.12 -3.13 -19.35
CA VAL A 72 1.38 -3.15 -20.10
C VAL A 72 1.93 -4.58 -20.18
N SER A 73 1.95 -5.29 -19.04
CA SER A 73 2.44 -6.68 -19.02
C SER A 73 1.77 -7.50 -17.92
N VAL A 74 1.77 -8.82 -18.14
CA VAL A 74 1.31 -9.85 -17.18
C VAL A 74 2.40 -10.88 -17.04
N THR A 75 2.94 -11.07 -15.85
CA THR A 75 3.98 -12.08 -15.57
C THR A 75 3.53 -12.96 -14.42
N ARG A 76 3.44 -14.28 -14.64
CA ARG A 76 3.12 -15.23 -13.57
C ARG A 76 4.30 -15.33 -12.59
N VAL A 77 4.06 -15.02 -11.31
CA VAL A 77 5.09 -14.99 -10.26
C VAL A 77 4.96 -16.12 -9.24
N ALA A 78 3.78 -16.73 -9.12
CA ALA A 78 3.60 -17.92 -8.27
C ALA A 78 2.43 -18.79 -8.72
N VAL A 79 2.53 -20.09 -8.39
CA VAL A 79 1.43 -21.05 -8.40
C VAL A 79 1.52 -21.83 -7.10
N ARG A 80 0.44 -21.91 -6.35
CA ARG A 80 0.35 -22.64 -5.10
C ARG A 80 -0.91 -23.51 -5.10
N ASP A 81 -0.78 -24.76 -4.76
CA ASP A 81 -1.95 -25.60 -4.46
C ASP A 81 -2.55 -25.22 -3.10
N THR A 82 -3.69 -25.82 -2.76
CA THR A 82 -4.42 -25.51 -1.52
C THR A 82 -3.59 -25.80 -0.27
N ALA A 83 -2.80 -26.87 -0.26
CA ALA A 83 -1.96 -27.22 0.88
C ALA A 83 -0.81 -26.22 1.06
N GLN A 84 -0.18 -25.79 -0.04
CA GLN A 84 0.87 -24.79 -0.05
C GLN A 84 0.35 -23.40 0.39
N VAL A 85 -0.87 -23.01 -0.02
CA VAL A 85 -1.49 -21.77 0.46
C VAL A 85 -1.73 -21.83 1.96
N LYS A 86 -2.28 -22.93 2.46
CA LYS A 86 -2.50 -23.11 3.91
C LYS A 86 -1.20 -23.10 4.70
N ALA A 87 -0.16 -23.78 4.21
CA ALA A 87 1.16 -23.77 4.83
C ALA A 87 1.76 -22.36 4.89
N PHE A 88 1.73 -21.62 3.76
CA PHE A 88 2.19 -20.24 3.69
C PHE A 88 1.52 -19.32 4.74
N LEU A 89 0.20 -19.43 4.90
CA LEU A 89 -0.57 -18.65 5.87
C LEU A 89 -0.27 -19.08 7.31
N ALA A 90 -0.19 -20.39 7.56
CA ALA A 90 0.09 -20.93 8.90
C ALA A 90 1.49 -20.58 9.39
N GLU A 91 2.51 -20.67 8.53
CA GLU A 91 3.87 -20.23 8.84
C GLU A 91 3.93 -18.76 9.26
N ARG A 92 2.93 -17.99 8.83
CA ARG A 92 2.78 -16.55 9.10
C ARG A 92 1.72 -16.22 10.15
N GLY A 93 1.33 -17.20 10.96
CA GLY A 93 0.42 -17.04 12.06
C GLY A 93 -1.02 -16.66 11.67
N THR A 94 -1.37 -16.86 10.38
CA THR A 94 -2.70 -16.50 9.86
C THR A 94 -3.57 -17.75 9.69
N ALA A 95 -4.78 -17.74 10.26
CA ALA A 95 -5.74 -18.85 10.14
C ALA A 95 -6.21 -19.01 8.67
N ALA A 96 -6.20 -20.24 8.19
CA ALA A 96 -6.46 -20.59 6.79
C ALA A 96 -7.75 -21.41 6.57
N ASP A 97 -8.72 -21.33 7.51
CA ASP A 97 -9.96 -22.13 7.48
C ASP A 97 -10.83 -21.85 6.26
N SER A 98 -10.82 -20.60 5.76
CA SER A 98 -11.56 -20.18 4.56
C SER A 98 -10.90 -20.61 3.25
N VAL A 99 -9.68 -21.14 3.27
CA VAL A 99 -8.96 -21.54 2.06
C VAL A 99 -9.48 -22.87 1.52
N ARG A 100 -10.11 -22.80 0.35
CA ARG A 100 -10.70 -23.94 -0.41
C ARG A 100 -9.94 -24.23 -1.70
N TYR A 101 -9.23 -23.24 -2.25
CA TYR A 101 -8.58 -23.32 -3.56
C TYR A 101 -7.09 -23.01 -3.48
N GLY A 102 -6.32 -23.56 -4.41
CA GLY A 102 -5.00 -23.04 -4.72
C GLY A 102 -5.08 -21.69 -5.43
N VAL A 103 -3.93 -21.07 -5.68
CA VAL A 103 -3.84 -19.75 -6.28
C VAL A 103 -2.82 -19.69 -7.43
N ARG A 104 -3.06 -18.76 -8.36
CA ARG A 104 -2.10 -18.29 -9.36
C ARG A 104 -1.91 -16.81 -9.19
N ALA A 105 -0.68 -16.38 -8.96
CA ALA A 105 -0.34 -14.98 -8.75
C ALA A 105 0.43 -14.41 -9.96
N TYR A 106 0.04 -13.20 -10.38
CA TYR A 106 0.58 -12.54 -11.56
C TYR A 106 0.99 -11.12 -11.19
N ARG A 107 2.21 -10.73 -11.50
CA ARG A 107 2.61 -9.32 -11.50
C ARG A 107 2.05 -8.67 -12.74
N LEU A 108 1.33 -7.58 -12.54
CA LEU A 108 0.88 -6.68 -13.58
C LEU A 108 1.75 -5.43 -13.59
N THR A 109 2.10 -4.95 -14.80
CA THR A 109 2.56 -3.57 -15.01
C THR A 109 1.46 -2.82 -15.73
N TYR A 110 1.13 -1.63 -15.28
CA TYR A 110 0.02 -0.84 -15.84
C TYR A 110 0.35 0.66 -15.89
N ARG A 111 -0.33 1.37 -16.78
CA ARG A 111 -0.23 2.83 -16.90
C ARG A 111 -1.04 3.51 -15.81
N THR A 112 -0.46 4.56 -15.26
CA THR A 112 -1.08 5.43 -14.26
C THR A 112 -0.52 6.85 -14.40
N VAL A 113 -0.79 7.72 -13.44
CA VAL A 113 -0.20 9.06 -13.36
C VAL A 113 0.52 9.22 -12.02
N ASP A 114 1.54 10.07 -12.00
CA ASP A 114 2.24 10.47 -10.79
C ASP A 114 1.43 11.49 -9.96
N PRO A 115 1.89 11.96 -8.79
CA PRO A 115 1.16 12.93 -7.98
C PRO A 115 0.90 14.28 -8.68
N TYR A 116 1.67 14.58 -9.73
CA TYR A 116 1.53 15.81 -10.53
C TYR A 116 0.61 15.65 -11.74
N GLY A 117 0.11 14.42 -11.99
CA GLY A 117 -0.74 14.10 -13.13
C GLY A 117 0.02 13.67 -14.38
N GLU A 118 1.36 13.55 -14.31
CA GLU A 118 2.17 13.12 -15.44
C GLU A 118 2.11 11.61 -15.65
N PRO A 119 2.11 11.13 -16.90
CA PRO A 119 2.03 9.72 -17.22
C PRO A 119 3.21 8.92 -16.65
N THR A 120 2.90 7.83 -15.93
CA THR A 120 3.88 6.90 -15.38
C THR A 120 3.37 5.46 -15.44
N THR A 121 4.08 4.54 -14.82
CA THR A 121 3.66 3.16 -14.63
C THR A 121 3.73 2.76 -13.17
N ALA A 122 2.91 1.79 -12.81
CA ALA A 122 2.99 1.12 -11.51
C ALA A 122 2.91 -0.40 -11.71
N THR A 123 3.23 -1.14 -10.67
CA THR A 123 3.03 -2.58 -10.62
C THR A 123 2.04 -2.97 -9.51
N GLY A 124 1.58 -4.20 -9.57
CA GLY A 124 0.72 -4.80 -8.55
C GLY A 124 0.54 -6.29 -8.77
N LEU A 125 0.01 -6.96 -7.77
CA LEU A 125 -0.25 -8.39 -7.79
C LEU A 125 -1.73 -8.67 -8.10
N LEU A 126 -1.99 -9.42 -9.16
CA LEU A 126 -3.28 -10.06 -9.40
C LEU A 126 -3.19 -11.53 -8.94
N THR A 127 -4.02 -11.91 -7.97
CA THR A 127 -4.11 -13.29 -7.51
C THR A 127 -5.47 -13.87 -7.87
N LEU A 128 -5.48 -15.00 -8.56
CA LEU A 128 -6.68 -15.70 -9.01
C LEU A 128 -6.75 -17.07 -8.35
N PRO A 129 -7.93 -17.53 -7.89
CA PRO A 129 -8.14 -18.88 -7.41
C PRO A 129 -8.00 -19.89 -8.55
N THR A 130 -7.51 -21.10 -8.25
CA THR A 130 -7.44 -22.21 -9.24
C THR A 130 -8.78 -22.88 -9.48
N GLY A 131 -9.77 -22.62 -8.62
CA GLY A 131 -11.14 -23.11 -8.68
C GLY A 131 -12.16 -22.00 -8.48
N GLY A 132 -13.38 -22.36 -8.07
CA GLY A 132 -14.49 -21.42 -7.85
C GLY A 132 -15.28 -21.08 -9.11
N GLY A 133 -16.12 -20.06 -9.04
CA GLY A 133 -16.98 -19.62 -10.14
C GLY A 133 -16.22 -19.18 -11.39
N HIS A 134 -16.88 -19.23 -12.55
CA HIS A 134 -16.29 -18.75 -13.81
C HIS A 134 -16.03 -17.23 -13.77
N ARG A 135 -16.96 -16.47 -13.19
CA ARG A 135 -16.79 -15.02 -12.93
C ARG A 135 -16.46 -14.79 -11.45
N LEU A 136 -15.52 -13.92 -11.17
CA LEU A 136 -14.99 -13.71 -9.83
C LEU A 136 -15.31 -12.32 -9.33
N ASP A 137 -15.73 -12.23 -8.07
CA ASP A 137 -15.73 -10.98 -7.34
C ASP A 137 -14.29 -10.55 -7.07
N LEU A 138 -14.06 -9.25 -6.95
CA LEU A 138 -12.74 -8.66 -6.80
C LEU A 138 -12.56 -8.10 -5.40
N VAL A 139 -11.45 -8.47 -4.75
CA VAL A 139 -10.96 -7.79 -3.56
C VAL A 139 -9.87 -6.82 -3.99
N SER A 140 -9.99 -5.55 -3.61
CA SER A 140 -8.86 -4.62 -3.59
C SER A 140 -8.21 -4.72 -2.23
N ASP A 141 -6.95 -5.17 -2.20
CA ASP A 141 -6.15 -5.28 -1.00
C ASP A 141 -5.03 -4.25 -1.04
N THR A 142 -5.13 -3.23 -0.18
CA THR A 142 -4.18 -2.13 -0.08
C THR A 142 -3.22 -2.39 1.08
N HIS A 143 -1.91 -2.40 0.78
CA HIS A 143 -0.89 -2.78 1.75
C HIS A 143 -0.50 -1.63 2.70
N GLY A 144 0.11 -1.97 3.85
CA GLY A 144 0.65 -1.03 4.83
C GLY A 144 1.97 -0.40 4.41
N THR A 145 2.60 0.33 5.34
CA THR A 145 3.89 1.00 5.13
C THR A 145 4.97 0.02 4.68
N MET A 146 5.65 0.37 3.60
CA MET A 146 6.79 -0.37 3.06
C MET A 146 7.91 0.61 2.69
N VAL A 147 9.03 0.48 3.35
CA VAL A 147 10.21 1.34 3.10
C VAL A 147 11.10 0.81 1.99
N ASN A 148 11.03 -0.49 1.70
CA ASN A 148 11.75 -1.15 0.62
C ASN A 148 10.77 -1.57 -0.48
N ARG A 149 11.11 -1.26 -1.73
CA ARG A 149 10.29 -1.62 -2.89
C ARG A 149 10.13 -3.12 -3.11
N SER A 150 11.07 -3.93 -2.61
CA SER A 150 11.01 -5.39 -2.73
C SER A 150 9.93 -6.01 -1.85
N TYR A 151 9.46 -5.30 -0.81
CA TYR A 151 8.39 -5.79 0.08
C TYR A 151 7.00 -5.77 -0.56
N ALA A 152 6.86 -5.03 -1.67
CA ALA A 152 5.59 -4.89 -2.37
C ALA A 152 5.00 -6.24 -2.81
N PRO A 153 3.67 -6.40 -2.82
CA PRO A 153 3.00 -7.67 -3.10
C PRO A 153 3.42 -8.34 -4.40
N SER A 154 3.72 -7.56 -5.45
CA SER A 154 4.12 -8.12 -6.74
C SER A 154 5.59 -8.51 -6.80
N ALA A 155 6.44 -7.99 -5.89
CA ALA A 155 7.88 -8.22 -5.89
C ALA A 155 8.24 -9.54 -5.22
N GLU A 156 8.01 -9.68 -3.92
CA GLU A 156 8.38 -10.85 -3.14
C GLU A 156 7.17 -11.63 -2.60
N GLU A 157 7.38 -12.92 -2.34
CA GLU A 157 6.37 -13.78 -1.74
C GLU A 157 6.51 -13.79 -0.23
N ASP A 158 6.07 -12.72 0.41
CA ASP A 158 6.15 -12.54 1.84
C ASP A 158 4.85 -11.94 2.43
N PHE A 159 4.95 -11.23 3.54
CA PHE A 159 3.84 -10.64 4.32
C PHE A 159 2.82 -9.93 3.44
N GLY A 160 3.27 -9.15 2.47
CA GLY A 160 2.39 -8.44 1.53
C GLY A 160 1.47 -9.35 0.70
N ARG A 161 1.70 -10.67 0.67
CA ARG A 161 0.83 -11.62 -0.04
C ARG A 161 -0.17 -12.36 0.84
N ILE A 162 -0.15 -12.17 2.16
CA ILE A 162 -1.10 -12.85 3.06
C ILE A 162 -2.55 -12.60 2.66
N PRO A 163 -3.04 -11.36 2.53
CA PRO A 163 -4.45 -11.13 2.19
C PRO A 163 -4.76 -11.63 0.79
N SER A 164 -3.83 -11.44 -0.16
CA SER A 164 -3.98 -11.92 -1.53
C SER A 164 -4.20 -13.43 -1.60
N TYR A 165 -3.42 -14.22 -0.86
CA TYR A 165 -3.58 -15.68 -0.84
C TYR A 165 -4.81 -16.12 -0.04
N LEU A 166 -5.12 -15.42 1.04
CA LEU A 166 -6.26 -15.73 1.88
C LEU A 166 -7.58 -15.53 1.13
N HIS A 167 -7.78 -14.37 0.51
CA HIS A 167 -8.98 -14.05 -0.25
C HIS A 167 -9.09 -14.88 -1.56
N ALA A 168 -7.97 -15.06 -2.27
CA ALA A 168 -7.99 -15.89 -3.48
C ALA A 168 -8.19 -17.36 -3.15
N GLY A 169 -7.58 -17.88 -2.09
CA GLY A 169 -7.85 -19.20 -1.56
C GLY A 169 -9.31 -19.42 -1.13
N ALA A 170 -10.01 -18.36 -0.75
CA ALA A 170 -11.44 -18.38 -0.47
C ALA A 170 -12.33 -18.30 -1.74
N GLY A 171 -11.76 -17.99 -2.92
CA GLY A 171 -12.47 -18.04 -4.21
C GLY A 171 -12.72 -16.69 -4.88
N ARG A 172 -12.13 -15.57 -4.41
CA ARG A 172 -12.19 -14.25 -5.04
C ARG A 172 -10.94 -13.95 -5.84
N ALA A 173 -11.02 -13.09 -6.85
CA ALA A 173 -9.85 -12.44 -7.40
C ALA A 173 -9.34 -11.36 -6.44
N VAL A 174 -8.03 -11.14 -6.39
CA VAL A 174 -7.43 -10.08 -5.56
C VAL A 174 -6.54 -9.19 -6.43
N ALA A 175 -6.76 -7.89 -6.36
CA ALA A 175 -5.89 -6.87 -6.91
C ALA A 175 -5.19 -6.14 -5.76
N ALA A 176 -3.89 -6.35 -5.62
CA ALA A 176 -3.04 -5.69 -4.63
C ALA A 176 -2.08 -4.75 -5.36
N PRO A 177 -2.34 -3.42 -5.39
CA PRO A 177 -1.42 -2.45 -5.98
C PRO A 177 -0.13 -2.38 -5.16
N ASP A 178 1.01 -2.16 -5.81
CA ASP A 178 2.26 -1.87 -5.12
C ASP A 178 2.40 -0.38 -4.74
N TYR A 179 1.49 0.47 -5.22
CA TYR A 179 1.55 1.93 -5.25
C TYR A 179 2.68 2.46 -6.15
N LEU A 180 2.83 3.80 -6.22
CA LEU A 180 3.90 4.44 -6.98
C LEU A 180 5.25 4.27 -6.26
N GLY A 181 6.31 4.08 -7.02
CA GLY A 181 7.68 4.01 -6.49
C GLY A 181 8.03 2.72 -5.74
N LEU A 182 7.07 1.80 -5.55
CA LEU A 182 7.29 0.48 -4.98
C LEU A 182 7.19 -0.62 -6.04
N GLY A 183 7.56 -1.85 -5.69
CA GLY A 183 7.67 -2.95 -6.63
C GLY A 183 8.56 -2.61 -7.82
N GLY A 184 8.05 -2.77 -9.03
CA GLY A 184 8.70 -2.40 -10.28
C GLY A 184 8.38 -0.97 -10.77
N GLY A 185 7.69 -0.16 -9.98
CA GLY A 185 7.35 1.22 -10.32
C GLY A 185 8.58 2.15 -10.32
N PRO A 186 8.65 3.16 -11.22
CA PRO A 186 9.72 4.14 -11.21
C PRO A 186 9.56 5.19 -10.10
N GLY A 187 10.66 5.87 -9.78
CA GLY A 187 10.67 7.01 -8.85
C GLY A 187 10.59 6.62 -7.38
N PRO A 188 10.55 7.61 -6.49
CA PRO A 188 10.33 7.43 -5.06
C PRO A 188 8.85 7.18 -4.73
N HIS A 189 8.59 6.47 -3.63
CA HIS A 189 7.24 6.30 -3.12
C HIS A 189 6.73 7.60 -2.49
N PRO A 190 5.56 8.14 -2.92
CA PRO A 190 4.91 9.27 -2.27
C PRO A 190 4.14 8.77 -1.03
N TYR A 191 4.90 8.39 -0.01
CA TYR A 191 4.39 7.78 1.21
C TYR A 191 3.27 8.62 1.85
N MET A 192 2.16 7.98 2.16
CA MET A 192 0.96 8.61 2.74
C MET A 192 0.34 9.72 1.86
N ASP A 193 0.64 9.77 0.55
CA ASP A 193 -0.18 10.55 -0.38
C ASP A 193 -1.39 9.73 -0.81
N THR A 194 -2.52 9.99 -0.17
CA THR A 194 -3.77 9.25 -0.36
C THR A 194 -4.27 9.35 -1.79
N ARG A 195 -4.12 10.50 -2.42
CA ARG A 195 -4.59 10.74 -3.80
C ARG A 195 -3.87 9.85 -4.80
N SER A 196 -2.54 9.78 -4.76
CA SER A 196 -1.78 8.93 -5.69
C SER A 196 -1.98 7.44 -5.39
N SER A 197 -2.12 7.05 -4.11
CA SER A 197 -2.41 5.68 -3.70
C SER A 197 -3.76 5.21 -4.23
N VAL A 198 -4.80 6.05 -4.13
CA VAL A 198 -6.14 5.77 -4.71
C VAL A 198 -6.08 5.71 -6.24
N THR A 199 -5.38 6.65 -6.87
CA THR A 199 -5.19 6.68 -8.32
C THR A 199 -4.56 5.39 -8.83
N ALA A 200 -3.44 4.97 -8.24
CA ALA A 200 -2.76 3.72 -8.57
C ALA A 200 -3.64 2.49 -8.31
N SER A 201 -4.46 2.52 -7.25
CA SER A 201 -5.39 1.42 -6.90
C SER A 201 -6.53 1.29 -7.92
N VAL A 202 -7.17 2.39 -8.32
CA VAL A 202 -8.21 2.36 -9.37
C VAL A 202 -7.65 1.86 -10.69
N ASP A 203 -6.45 2.32 -11.06
CA ASP A 203 -5.78 1.89 -12.29
C ASP A 203 -5.35 0.41 -12.24
N MET A 204 -4.97 -0.09 -11.05
CA MET A 204 -4.74 -1.52 -10.82
C MET A 204 -6.03 -2.35 -11.01
N LEU A 205 -7.18 -1.89 -10.53
CA LEU A 205 -8.46 -2.57 -10.76
C LEU A 205 -8.79 -2.68 -12.26
N ARG A 206 -8.53 -1.63 -13.05
CA ARG A 206 -8.70 -1.62 -14.52
C ARG A 206 -7.78 -2.63 -15.21
N ALA A 207 -6.50 -2.62 -14.82
CA ALA A 207 -5.51 -3.58 -15.31
C ALA A 207 -5.87 -5.02 -14.93
N ALA A 208 -6.27 -5.25 -13.68
CA ALA A 208 -6.69 -6.56 -13.18
C ALA A 208 -7.89 -7.10 -13.98
N ARG A 209 -8.90 -6.24 -14.29
CA ARG A 209 -10.03 -6.64 -15.13
C ARG A 209 -9.59 -7.07 -16.53
N THR A 210 -8.64 -6.36 -17.12
CA THR A 210 -8.11 -6.68 -18.44
C THR A 210 -7.32 -8.00 -18.41
N ALA A 211 -6.41 -8.15 -17.43
CA ALA A 211 -5.61 -9.35 -17.25
C ALA A 211 -6.47 -10.59 -16.93
N ALA A 212 -7.47 -10.44 -16.04
CA ALA A 212 -8.37 -11.54 -15.69
C ALA A 212 -9.14 -12.08 -16.91
N ARG A 213 -9.59 -11.21 -17.82
CA ARG A 213 -10.20 -11.62 -19.09
C ARG A 213 -9.23 -12.36 -20.01
N GLN A 214 -7.99 -11.89 -20.13
CA GLN A 214 -6.94 -12.55 -20.93
C GLN A 214 -6.56 -13.90 -20.37
N LEU A 215 -6.74 -14.10 -19.05
CA LEU A 215 -6.48 -15.36 -18.34
C LEU A 215 -7.73 -16.26 -18.22
N ASP A 216 -8.80 -15.94 -18.95
CA ASP A 216 -10.08 -16.67 -18.97
C ASP A 216 -10.74 -16.79 -17.58
N ARG A 217 -10.59 -15.74 -16.75
CA ARG A 217 -11.19 -15.62 -15.42
C ARG A 217 -11.82 -14.23 -15.23
N PRO A 218 -12.89 -13.92 -15.99
CA PRO A 218 -13.49 -12.57 -15.99
C PRO A 218 -14.05 -12.19 -14.61
N LEU A 219 -14.02 -10.89 -14.31
CA LEU A 219 -14.53 -10.32 -13.05
C LEU A 219 -16.01 -9.95 -13.17
N THR A 220 -16.74 -9.95 -12.06
CA THR A 220 -18.14 -9.51 -11.98
C THR A 220 -18.28 -7.99 -12.05
N GLY A 221 -17.31 -7.25 -11.55
CA GLY A 221 -17.37 -5.80 -11.32
C GLY A 221 -17.70 -5.42 -9.86
N ASP A 222 -18.08 -6.39 -9.03
CA ASP A 222 -18.28 -6.18 -7.59
C ASP A 222 -16.92 -6.16 -6.88
N VAL A 223 -16.67 -5.08 -6.11
CA VAL A 223 -15.40 -4.83 -5.42
C VAL A 223 -15.61 -4.77 -3.92
N TYR A 224 -14.81 -5.53 -3.21
CA TYR A 224 -14.66 -5.49 -1.76
C TYR A 224 -13.32 -4.84 -1.46
N ALA A 225 -13.28 -3.78 -0.64
CA ALA A 225 -12.03 -3.09 -0.34
C ALA A 225 -11.59 -3.38 1.10
N THR A 226 -10.34 -3.77 1.24
CA THR A 226 -9.66 -4.00 2.53
C THR A 226 -8.23 -3.48 2.43
N GLY A 227 -7.60 -3.31 3.57
CA GLY A 227 -6.19 -2.93 3.65
C GLY A 227 -5.75 -2.84 5.10
N PHE A 228 -4.44 -2.92 5.31
CA PHE A 228 -3.83 -2.92 6.62
C PHE A 228 -2.97 -1.67 6.82
N SER A 229 -3.02 -1.05 8.02
CA SER A 229 -2.19 0.10 8.37
C SER A 229 -2.43 1.27 7.39
N GLN A 230 -1.41 1.85 6.76
CA GLN A 230 -1.56 2.81 5.64
C GLN A 230 -2.63 2.33 4.64
N GLY A 231 -2.64 1.03 4.33
CA GLY A 231 -3.62 0.45 3.42
C GLY A 231 -5.07 0.53 3.92
N GLY A 232 -5.28 0.53 5.23
CA GLY A 232 -6.61 0.74 5.81
C GLY A 232 -7.16 2.13 5.48
N GLN A 233 -6.33 3.17 5.56
CA GLN A 233 -6.67 4.52 5.14
C GLN A 233 -6.95 4.57 3.62
N VAL A 234 -6.08 3.96 2.81
CA VAL A 234 -6.24 3.90 1.34
C VAL A 234 -7.51 3.14 0.97
N ALA A 235 -7.88 2.04 1.66
CA ALA A 235 -9.11 1.29 1.39
C ALA A 235 -10.36 2.16 1.56
N MET A 236 -10.43 2.99 2.61
CA MET A 236 -11.54 3.92 2.83
C MET A 236 -11.62 4.96 1.71
N ALA A 237 -10.50 5.57 1.35
CA ALA A 237 -10.44 6.57 0.28
C ALA A 237 -10.73 5.97 -1.10
N LEU A 238 -10.28 4.74 -1.37
CA LEU A 238 -10.61 4.00 -2.59
C LEU A 238 -12.12 3.70 -2.67
N GLY A 239 -12.72 3.28 -1.55
CA GLY A 239 -14.16 3.06 -1.48
C GLY A 239 -14.95 4.31 -1.85
N ARG A 240 -14.55 5.46 -1.31
CA ARG A 240 -15.10 6.77 -1.66
C ARG A 240 -14.97 7.06 -3.16
N ALA A 241 -13.78 6.91 -3.71
CA ALA A 241 -13.54 7.17 -5.13
C ALA A 241 -14.38 6.26 -6.05
N LEU A 242 -14.58 5.00 -5.68
CA LEU A 242 -15.42 4.08 -6.46
C LEU A 242 -16.90 4.49 -6.42
N GLU A 243 -17.44 4.91 -5.28
CA GLU A 243 -18.82 5.39 -5.18
C GLU A 243 -19.03 6.78 -5.82
N GLU A 244 -17.99 7.62 -5.85
CA GLU A 244 -17.97 8.89 -6.58
C GLU A 244 -17.80 8.69 -8.11
N GLY A 245 -17.68 7.44 -8.57
CA GLY A 245 -17.67 7.10 -9.99
C GLY A 245 -16.30 7.15 -10.68
N ALA A 246 -15.20 6.94 -9.94
CA ALA A 246 -13.85 6.84 -10.51
C ALA A 246 -13.74 5.80 -11.62
N ASP A 247 -14.54 4.74 -11.58
CA ASP A 247 -14.75 3.83 -12.69
C ASP A 247 -16.15 3.18 -12.64
N ARG A 248 -16.95 3.38 -13.68
CA ARG A 248 -18.34 2.89 -13.80
C ARG A 248 -18.49 1.36 -13.85
N HIS A 249 -17.41 0.62 -14.07
CA HIS A 249 -17.46 -0.85 -14.13
C HIS A 249 -17.39 -1.49 -12.74
N PHE A 250 -16.94 -0.75 -11.74
CA PHE A 250 -16.76 -1.27 -10.40
C PHE A 250 -17.85 -0.74 -9.47
N ARG A 251 -18.36 -1.64 -8.64
CA ARG A 251 -19.37 -1.34 -7.62
C ARG A 251 -18.81 -1.78 -6.28
N LEU A 252 -18.67 -0.84 -5.36
CA LEU A 252 -18.26 -1.14 -4.00
C LEU A 252 -19.33 -1.98 -3.29
N LYS A 253 -18.92 -3.07 -2.65
CA LYS A 253 -19.80 -3.99 -1.93
C LYS A 253 -19.61 -3.96 -0.42
N ALA A 254 -18.38 -3.77 0.04
CA ALA A 254 -18.05 -3.67 1.46
C ALA A 254 -16.67 -3.04 1.66
N LEU A 255 -16.47 -2.42 2.83
CA LEU A 255 -15.22 -1.81 3.29
C LEU A 255 -14.77 -2.43 4.62
N ALA A 256 -13.57 -2.99 4.67
CA ALA A 256 -12.99 -3.64 5.83
C ALA A 256 -11.55 -3.17 6.11
N PRO A 257 -11.31 -1.89 6.42
CA PRO A 257 -9.98 -1.45 6.81
C PRO A 257 -9.55 -2.06 8.15
N VAL A 258 -8.26 -2.36 8.28
CA VAL A 258 -7.64 -2.94 9.47
C VAL A 258 -6.54 -2.01 9.98
N SER A 259 -6.63 -1.56 11.24
CA SER A 259 -5.63 -0.71 11.91
C SER A 259 -5.17 0.48 11.05
N GLY A 260 -6.13 1.19 10.44
CA GLY A 260 -5.83 2.32 9.57
C GLY A 260 -5.64 3.64 10.35
N PRO A 261 -4.62 4.48 10.01
CA PRO A 261 -4.48 5.83 10.53
C PRO A 261 -5.46 6.78 9.83
N HIS A 262 -6.72 6.73 10.23
CA HIS A 262 -7.83 7.40 9.54
C HIS A 262 -7.97 8.89 9.83
N ASP A 263 -7.31 9.39 10.87
CA ASP A 263 -7.37 10.77 11.33
C ASP A 263 -5.96 11.23 11.72
N LEU A 264 -5.21 11.68 10.71
CA LEU A 264 -3.81 12.07 10.90
C LEU A 264 -3.70 13.30 11.79
N ALA A 265 -4.51 14.33 11.53
CA ALA A 265 -4.43 15.59 12.27
C ALA A 265 -5.04 15.50 13.68
N GLY A 266 -6.14 14.76 13.85
CA GLY A 266 -6.87 14.70 15.12
C GLY A 266 -6.44 13.58 16.06
N VAL A 267 -5.87 12.49 15.53
CA VAL A 267 -5.52 11.31 16.34
C VAL A 267 -4.06 10.93 16.19
N GLU A 268 -3.58 10.68 14.96
CA GLU A 268 -2.29 10.04 14.74
C GLU A 268 -1.11 10.94 15.13
N PHE A 269 -1.10 12.17 14.65
CA PHE A 269 -0.04 13.13 14.99
C PHE A 269 -0.03 13.49 16.49
N PRO A 270 -1.16 13.78 17.15
CA PRO A 270 -1.16 13.92 18.62
C PRO A 270 -0.63 12.69 19.37
N ALA A 271 -0.92 11.49 18.87
CA ALA A 271 -0.48 10.23 19.50
C ALA A 271 1.04 10.04 19.53
N LEU A 272 1.78 10.67 18.61
CA LEU A 272 3.24 10.70 18.59
C LEU A 272 3.85 11.44 19.81
N PHE A 273 3.09 12.31 20.47
CA PHE A 273 3.59 13.18 21.53
C PHE A 273 3.02 12.86 22.90
N ASP A 274 1.97 12.04 22.99
CA ASP A 274 1.31 11.67 24.24
C ASP A 274 1.56 10.18 24.64
N GLY A 275 2.43 9.48 23.91
CA GLY A 275 2.87 8.12 24.22
C GLY A 275 1.93 7.02 23.75
N ARG A 276 0.92 7.32 22.96
CA ARG A 276 0.05 6.30 22.34
C ARG A 276 0.70 5.63 21.13
N VAL A 277 1.61 6.30 20.43
CA VAL A 277 2.45 5.71 19.38
C VAL A 277 3.82 5.38 19.93
N ASN A 278 4.33 4.20 19.60
CA ASN A 278 5.67 3.77 19.98
C ASN A 278 6.74 4.70 19.38
N ASP A 279 7.70 5.15 20.19
CA ASP A 279 8.72 6.12 19.78
C ASP A 279 9.55 5.66 18.58
N THR A 280 9.99 4.40 18.55
CA THR A 280 10.82 3.86 17.44
C THR A 280 10.05 3.88 16.13
N ASN A 281 8.79 3.42 16.14
CA ASN A 281 7.94 3.41 14.97
C ASN A 281 7.53 4.84 14.57
N GLY A 282 7.26 5.71 15.54
CA GLY A 282 7.00 7.13 15.30
C GLY A 282 8.16 7.83 14.60
N VAL A 283 9.40 7.54 14.98
CA VAL A 283 10.61 8.07 14.33
C VAL A 283 10.72 7.57 12.87
N LEU A 284 10.51 6.27 12.65
CA LEU A 284 10.50 5.67 11.31
C LEU A 284 9.45 6.31 10.41
N TYR A 285 8.20 6.39 10.88
CA TYR A 285 7.07 6.88 10.09
C TYR A 285 7.17 8.38 9.81
N ILE A 286 7.54 9.19 10.80
CA ILE A 286 7.68 10.65 10.62
C ILE A 286 8.87 10.99 9.73
N GLY A 287 10.00 10.29 9.88
CA GLY A 287 11.14 10.46 8.97
C GLY A 287 10.72 10.18 7.52
N TYR A 288 10.03 9.06 7.27
CA TYR A 288 9.53 8.71 5.94
C TYR A 288 8.50 9.72 5.42
N TRP A 289 7.52 10.06 6.27
CA TRP A 289 6.46 11.00 5.91
C TRP A 289 7.02 12.38 5.53
N LEU A 290 7.92 12.93 6.34
CA LEU A 290 8.53 14.23 6.05
C LEU A 290 9.30 14.24 4.74
N VAL A 291 10.13 13.20 4.48
CA VAL A 291 10.91 13.09 3.24
C VAL A 291 9.97 12.94 2.03
N ALA A 292 8.95 12.09 2.12
CA ALA A 292 8.03 11.86 1.01
C ALA A 292 7.13 13.07 0.74
N GLN A 293 6.55 13.65 1.79
CA GLN A 293 5.61 14.76 1.67
C GLN A 293 6.30 16.09 1.32
N ASN A 294 7.58 16.27 1.68
CA ASN A 294 8.32 17.47 1.26
C ASN A 294 8.49 17.56 -0.26
N ARG A 295 8.42 16.43 -0.97
CA ARG A 295 8.44 16.41 -2.45
C ARG A 295 7.13 16.93 -3.06
N LEU A 296 6.04 16.87 -2.32
CA LEU A 296 4.69 17.27 -2.75
C LEU A 296 4.28 18.64 -2.20
N HIS A 297 4.75 18.95 -1.01
CA HIS A 297 4.43 20.15 -0.24
C HIS A 297 5.73 20.81 0.24
N PRO A 298 5.83 22.16 0.26
CA PRO A 298 7.05 22.82 0.73
C PRO A 298 7.15 22.82 2.26
N LEU A 299 7.42 21.63 2.87
CA LEU A 299 7.47 21.45 4.32
C LEU A 299 8.76 22.04 4.93
N TYR A 300 9.88 21.88 4.25
CA TYR A 300 11.19 22.45 4.57
C TYR A 300 11.97 22.73 3.28
N LYS A 301 12.92 23.68 3.33
CA LYS A 301 13.78 24.01 2.18
C LYS A 301 15.07 23.18 2.17
N ASP A 302 15.66 23.05 3.35
CA ASP A 302 16.87 22.27 3.57
C ASP A 302 16.54 21.18 4.62
N PRO A 303 17.01 19.94 4.46
CA PRO A 303 16.82 18.91 5.49
C PRO A 303 17.24 19.36 6.89
N ALA A 304 18.26 20.23 7.02
CA ALA A 304 18.70 20.78 8.31
C ALA A 304 17.68 21.74 8.97
N ASP A 305 16.69 22.24 8.24
CA ASP A 305 15.56 22.99 8.82
C ASP A 305 14.68 22.05 9.69
N ALA A 306 14.55 20.79 9.28
CA ALA A 306 13.67 19.82 9.93
C ALA A 306 14.45 18.83 10.81
N PHE A 307 15.58 18.31 10.33
CA PHE A 307 16.33 17.24 10.94
C PHE A 307 17.61 17.74 11.60
N ARG A 308 17.98 17.17 12.75
CA ARG A 308 19.27 17.44 13.40
C ARG A 308 20.42 16.75 12.66
N ALA A 309 21.65 17.28 12.81
CA ALA A 309 22.85 16.51 12.50
C ALA A 309 22.96 15.28 13.43
N PRO A 310 23.39 14.09 12.95
CA PRO A 310 23.85 13.81 11.59
C PRO A 310 22.74 13.32 10.64
N TYR A 311 21.46 13.43 11.03
CA TYR A 311 20.33 12.87 10.29
C TYR A 311 19.99 13.70 9.04
N ALA A 312 20.14 15.03 9.11
CA ALA A 312 19.88 15.93 7.99
C ALA A 312 20.61 15.52 6.71
N ASP A 313 21.88 15.10 6.83
CA ASP A 313 22.72 14.75 5.67
C ASP A 313 22.37 13.39 5.04
N ARG A 314 21.56 12.56 5.71
CA ARG A 314 21.35 11.16 5.27
C ARG A 314 19.90 10.71 5.21
N VAL A 315 18.98 11.46 5.81
CA VAL A 315 17.58 11.03 5.96
C VAL A 315 16.90 10.73 4.62
N GLU A 316 17.15 11.54 3.59
CA GLU A 316 16.58 11.31 2.25
C GLU A 316 17.06 10.00 1.62
N GLY A 317 18.34 9.65 1.84
CA GLY A 317 18.92 8.39 1.37
C GLY A 317 18.50 7.16 2.17
N LEU A 318 17.89 7.33 3.36
CA LEU A 318 17.29 6.22 4.10
C LEU A 318 15.99 5.76 3.47
N TYR A 319 15.23 6.67 2.83
CA TYR A 319 13.90 6.39 2.27
C TYR A 319 13.89 6.41 0.73
N ASP A 320 14.95 5.87 0.11
CA ASP A 320 15.08 5.75 -1.34
C ASP A 320 14.38 4.50 -1.93
N GLY A 321 13.81 3.67 -1.08
CA GLY A 321 13.11 2.43 -1.45
C GLY A 321 14.04 1.22 -1.65
N THR A 322 15.32 1.31 -1.28
CA THR A 322 16.30 0.21 -1.44
C THR A 322 16.83 -0.36 -0.14
N ARG A 323 16.56 0.32 0.98
CA ARG A 323 17.05 -0.06 2.30
C ARG A 323 16.14 -1.05 3.00
N GLU A 324 16.74 -2.00 3.73
CA GLU A 324 16.00 -2.82 4.67
C GLU A 324 15.48 -1.97 5.83
N GLU A 325 14.28 -2.26 6.31
CA GLU A 325 13.66 -1.51 7.41
C GLU A 325 14.52 -1.51 8.68
N GLU A 326 15.13 -2.65 9.00
CA GLU A 326 16.03 -2.78 10.15
C GLU A 326 17.28 -1.89 10.04
N ASP A 327 17.80 -1.66 8.82
CA ASP A 327 18.92 -0.77 8.57
C ASP A 327 18.52 0.69 8.77
N ILE A 328 17.30 1.05 8.35
CA ILE A 328 16.74 2.39 8.58
C ILE A 328 16.56 2.61 10.08
N VAL A 329 15.91 1.70 10.79
CA VAL A 329 15.68 1.80 12.25
C VAL A 329 17.00 1.94 13.00
N ARG A 330 18.04 1.16 12.65
CA ARG A 330 19.39 1.29 13.27
C ARG A 330 20.08 2.62 12.96
N ALA A 331 19.76 3.23 11.85
CA ALA A 331 20.35 4.52 11.44
C ALA A 331 19.63 5.74 12.04
N LEU A 332 18.44 5.54 12.60
CA LEU A 332 17.62 6.57 13.20
C LEU A 332 17.83 6.64 14.75
N PRO A 333 17.52 7.79 15.38
CA PRO A 333 17.58 7.90 16.85
C PRO A 333 16.38 7.24 17.52
N ALA A 334 16.41 7.22 18.86
CA ALA A 334 15.37 6.60 19.67
C ALA A 334 14.09 7.45 19.81
N SER A 335 14.13 8.75 19.49
CA SER A 335 12.98 9.64 19.66
C SER A 335 12.91 10.74 18.60
N LEU A 336 11.70 11.28 18.40
CA LEU A 336 11.48 12.44 17.52
C LEU A 336 12.25 13.68 17.98
N LYS A 337 12.47 13.87 19.28
CA LYS A 337 13.26 14.98 19.83
C LYS A 337 14.73 14.91 19.41
N GLU A 338 15.25 13.69 19.22
CA GLU A 338 16.62 13.47 18.74
C GLU A 338 16.72 13.54 17.23
N LEU A 339 15.66 13.18 16.50
CA LEU A 339 15.60 13.25 15.06
C LEU A 339 15.47 14.70 14.55
N LEU A 340 14.56 15.46 15.16
CA LEU A 340 14.11 16.76 14.66
C LEU A 340 14.81 17.94 15.36
N THR A 341 14.95 19.04 14.63
CA THR A 341 15.33 20.31 15.27
C THR A 341 14.27 20.72 16.30
N PRO A 342 14.62 21.48 17.37
CA PRO A 342 13.64 21.90 18.37
C PRO A 342 12.48 22.68 17.77
N ALA A 343 12.76 23.53 16.79
CA ALA A 343 11.74 24.33 16.11
C ALA A 343 10.79 23.45 15.28
N TYR A 344 11.31 22.45 14.60
CA TYR A 344 10.48 21.56 13.79
C TYR A 344 9.69 20.56 14.63
N TYR A 345 10.26 20.09 15.75
CA TYR A 345 9.54 19.28 16.73
C TYR A 345 8.30 20.00 17.26
N GLU A 346 8.41 21.30 17.64
CA GLU A 346 7.26 22.10 18.08
C GLU A 346 6.27 22.38 16.91
N LYS A 347 6.79 22.58 15.69
CA LYS A 347 5.95 22.73 14.48
C LYS A 347 5.10 21.48 14.21
N LEU A 348 5.63 20.26 14.46
CA LEU A 348 4.87 19.01 14.33
C LEU A 348 3.82 18.84 15.43
N ARG A 349 4.10 19.33 16.65
CA ARG A 349 3.14 19.31 17.75
C ARG A 349 1.96 20.27 17.54
N HIS A 350 2.20 21.35 16.80
CA HIS A 350 1.24 22.39 16.50
C HIS A 350 1.26 22.68 14.98
N PRO A 351 0.73 21.76 14.16
CA PRO A 351 0.82 21.89 12.71
C PRO A 351 0.01 23.09 12.20
N GLU A 352 0.68 23.90 11.39
CA GLU A 352 0.11 25.07 10.73
C GLU A 352 0.57 25.16 9.27
N GLY A 353 -0.08 26.03 8.47
CA GLY A 353 0.33 26.29 7.09
C GLY A 353 0.41 25.05 6.22
N ALA A 354 1.51 24.89 5.47
CA ALA A 354 1.71 23.76 4.55
C ALA A 354 1.70 22.38 5.25
N LEU A 355 2.20 22.30 6.50
CA LEU A 355 2.21 21.08 7.28
C LEU A 355 0.78 20.61 7.61
N LEU A 356 -0.06 21.53 8.10
CA LEU A 356 -1.47 21.24 8.38
C LEU A 356 -2.24 20.91 7.10
N ALA A 357 -1.97 21.62 6.01
CA ALA A 357 -2.56 21.33 4.70
C ALA A 357 -2.22 19.90 4.24
N ALA A 358 -0.94 19.50 4.29
CA ALA A 358 -0.51 18.16 3.93
C ALA A 358 -1.18 17.05 4.78
N LEU A 359 -1.39 17.29 6.08
CA LEU A 359 -2.14 16.36 6.93
C LEU A 359 -3.59 16.26 6.49
N ARG A 360 -4.26 17.40 6.31
CA ARG A 360 -5.69 17.47 5.94
C ARG A 360 -5.96 16.88 4.56
N ASP A 361 -5.07 17.09 3.60
CA ASP A 361 -5.21 16.52 2.25
C ASP A 361 -5.25 14.98 2.27
N ASN A 362 -4.76 14.37 3.34
CA ASN A 362 -4.74 12.93 3.53
C ASN A 362 -5.82 12.39 4.50
N ASP A 363 -6.57 13.27 5.20
CA ASP A 363 -7.56 12.88 6.23
C ASP A 363 -8.98 12.61 5.70
N HIS A 364 -9.23 12.73 4.40
CA HIS A 364 -10.59 12.66 3.83
C HIS A 364 -11.15 11.24 3.60
N GLY A 365 -10.56 10.23 4.23
CA GLY A 365 -11.00 8.84 4.06
C GLY A 365 -12.35 8.51 4.69
N CYS A 366 -12.78 9.22 5.73
CA CYS A 366 -13.99 8.89 6.52
C CYS A 366 -15.09 9.96 6.48
N ASP A 367 -14.82 11.15 5.94
CA ASP A 367 -15.80 12.25 5.84
C ASP A 367 -16.68 12.13 4.59
N TRP A 368 -17.44 11.03 4.47
CA TRP A 368 -18.36 10.79 3.36
C TRP A 368 -19.46 9.81 3.75
N LYS A 369 -20.41 9.54 2.84
CA LYS A 369 -21.56 8.66 3.08
C LYS A 369 -21.48 7.41 2.19
N PRO A 370 -20.79 6.33 2.62
CA PRO A 370 -20.80 5.07 1.89
C PRO A 370 -22.21 4.47 1.83
N ALA A 371 -22.61 3.98 0.66
CA ALA A 371 -23.76 3.10 0.49
C ALA A 371 -23.41 1.65 0.88
N ALA A 372 -22.15 1.26 0.70
CA ALA A 372 -21.66 -0.04 1.09
C ALA A 372 -21.45 -0.14 2.62
N PRO A 373 -21.67 -1.32 3.24
CA PRO A 373 -21.42 -1.51 4.67
C PRO A 373 -19.92 -1.39 5.01
N VAL A 374 -19.64 -0.84 6.21
CA VAL A 374 -18.26 -0.58 6.71
C VAL A 374 -18.06 -1.30 8.05
N ARG A 375 -16.93 -2.02 8.18
CA ARG A 375 -16.40 -2.54 9.44
C ARG A 375 -14.95 -2.13 9.62
N LEU A 376 -14.66 -1.42 10.71
CA LEU A 376 -13.32 -0.92 11.06
C LEU A 376 -12.71 -1.88 12.08
N TYR A 377 -11.68 -2.63 11.68
CA TYR A 377 -10.99 -3.57 12.58
C TYR A 377 -9.82 -2.87 13.25
N ALA A 378 -9.72 -2.98 14.59
CA ALA A 378 -8.65 -2.32 15.35
C ALA A 378 -8.34 -3.07 16.65
N GLY A 379 -7.09 -3.01 17.12
CA GLY A 379 -6.62 -3.55 18.38
C GLY A 379 -6.54 -2.48 19.47
N ALA A 380 -6.86 -2.85 20.71
CA ALA A 380 -6.81 -1.90 21.83
C ALA A 380 -5.38 -1.59 22.28
N ALA A 381 -4.41 -2.50 22.05
CA ALA A 381 -3.00 -2.31 22.35
C ALA A 381 -2.15 -1.95 21.11
N ASP A 382 -2.79 -1.49 20.03
CA ASP A 382 -2.12 -1.02 18.81
C ASP A 382 -1.41 0.31 19.11
N THR A 383 -0.09 0.32 19.03
CA THR A 383 0.78 1.49 19.24
C THR A 383 1.41 2.02 17.95
N ASP A 384 0.94 1.56 16.80
CA ASP A 384 1.33 2.06 15.48
C ASP A 384 0.21 2.92 14.86
N ALA A 385 -1.03 2.43 14.95
CA ALA A 385 -2.24 3.16 14.60
C ALA A 385 -3.29 2.94 15.71
N PRO A 386 -3.29 3.78 16.75
CA PRO A 386 -4.15 3.61 17.91
C PRO A 386 -5.63 3.45 17.54
N ILE A 387 -6.36 2.59 18.25
CA ILE A 387 -7.79 2.30 18.03
C ILE A 387 -8.64 3.58 17.97
N ALA A 388 -8.17 4.69 18.52
CA ALA A 388 -8.81 6.00 18.44
C ALA A 388 -9.03 6.44 16.98
N ASN A 389 -8.18 6.04 16.04
CA ASN A 389 -8.38 6.27 14.59
C ASN A 389 -9.68 5.62 14.08
N ALA A 390 -9.94 4.37 14.48
CA ALA A 390 -11.17 3.67 14.09
C ALA A 390 -12.41 4.32 14.72
N HIS A 391 -12.30 4.80 15.96
CA HIS A 391 -13.39 5.54 16.61
C HIS A 391 -13.64 6.89 15.97
N SER A 392 -12.59 7.66 15.62
CA SER A 392 -12.72 8.92 14.88
C SER A 392 -13.39 8.71 13.51
N CYS A 393 -12.93 7.70 12.75
CA CYS A 393 -13.54 7.35 11.47
C CYS A 393 -15.04 6.99 11.61
N ALA A 394 -15.39 6.17 12.61
CA ALA A 394 -16.79 5.82 12.87
C ALA A 394 -17.64 7.03 13.24
N ALA A 395 -17.09 7.98 14.00
CA ALA A 395 -17.76 9.24 14.34
C ALA A 395 -17.99 10.13 13.10
N GLN A 396 -16.99 10.32 12.26
CA GLN A 396 -17.12 11.08 11.01
C GLN A 396 -18.19 10.47 10.08
N LEU A 397 -18.20 9.13 9.93
CA LEU A 397 -19.24 8.43 9.17
C LEU A 397 -20.63 8.61 9.78
N ALA A 398 -20.74 8.61 11.12
CA ALA A 398 -22.00 8.83 11.83
C ALA A 398 -22.56 10.24 11.62
N GLU A 399 -21.70 11.27 11.54
CA GLU A 399 -22.10 12.64 11.17
C GLU A 399 -22.69 12.71 9.75
N ARG A 400 -22.30 11.78 8.87
CA ARG A 400 -22.87 11.61 7.52
C ARG A 400 -24.08 10.66 7.48
N GLY A 401 -24.55 10.20 8.65
CA GLY A 401 -25.72 9.32 8.79
C GLY A 401 -25.44 7.83 8.49
N VAL A 402 -24.17 7.39 8.58
CA VAL A 402 -23.76 6.01 8.35
C VAL A 402 -23.29 5.37 9.65
N ARG A 403 -23.79 4.17 9.96
CA ARG A 403 -23.29 3.37 11.09
C ARG A 403 -22.18 2.43 10.62
N ALA A 404 -20.95 2.76 10.96
CA ALA A 404 -19.82 1.85 10.84
C ALA A 404 -19.56 1.15 12.19
N SER A 405 -19.26 -0.16 12.13
CA SER A 405 -18.94 -0.92 13.35
C SER A 405 -17.45 -0.93 13.60
N VAL A 406 -17.00 -0.47 14.75
CA VAL A 406 -15.63 -0.69 15.23
C VAL A 406 -15.53 -2.09 15.80
N MET A 407 -14.77 -2.94 15.13
CA MET A 407 -14.52 -4.33 15.48
C MET A 407 -13.26 -4.41 16.34
N ASN A 408 -13.37 -4.10 17.63
CA ASN A 408 -12.25 -4.18 18.57
C ASN A 408 -11.78 -5.64 18.70
N GLN A 409 -10.50 -5.91 18.45
CA GLN A 409 -9.88 -7.23 18.50
C GLN A 409 -9.29 -7.58 19.87
N GLY A 410 -9.51 -6.75 20.90
CA GLY A 410 -8.94 -6.90 22.23
C GLY A 410 -7.52 -6.33 22.34
N ASP A 411 -6.77 -6.77 23.33
CA ASP A 411 -5.42 -6.28 23.64
C ASP A 411 -4.37 -6.85 22.67
N LEU A 412 -4.57 -6.59 21.38
CA LEU A 412 -3.64 -6.96 20.31
C LEU A 412 -2.88 -5.73 19.84
N ASP A 413 -1.59 -5.94 19.57
CA ASP A 413 -0.74 -4.99 18.88
C ASP A 413 -1.11 -4.86 17.40
N HIS A 414 -0.40 -4.05 16.66
CA HIS A 414 -0.65 -3.74 15.25
C HIS A 414 -0.71 -4.99 14.36
N PHE A 415 0.33 -5.81 14.41
CA PHE A 415 0.43 -7.02 13.58
C PHE A 415 -0.47 -8.16 14.08
N GLY A 416 -0.62 -8.33 15.37
CA GLY A 416 -1.58 -9.27 15.97
C GLY A 416 -3.02 -8.94 15.57
N THR A 417 -3.35 -7.64 15.52
CA THR A 417 -4.63 -7.17 15.02
C THR A 417 -4.86 -7.58 13.57
N PHE A 418 -3.86 -7.40 12.71
CA PHE A 418 -3.92 -7.83 11.32
C PHE A 418 -4.12 -9.35 11.19
N GLN A 419 -3.30 -10.16 11.87
CA GLN A 419 -3.35 -11.62 11.79
C GLN A 419 -4.72 -12.19 12.17
N VAL A 420 -5.34 -11.61 13.21
CA VAL A 420 -6.66 -12.04 13.70
C VAL A 420 -7.79 -11.50 12.82
N SER A 421 -7.64 -10.29 12.28
CA SER A 421 -8.68 -9.62 11.49
C SER A 421 -8.77 -10.15 10.06
N ALA A 422 -7.65 -10.44 9.39
CA ALA A 422 -7.66 -10.84 7.99
C ALA A 422 -8.58 -12.03 7.70
N PRO A 423 -8.58 -13.15 8.46
CA PRO A 423 -9.54 -14.23 8.27
C PRO A 423 -10.99 -13.83 8.59
N LYS A 424 -11.22 -12.88 9.52
CA LYS A 424 -12.57 -12.39 9.86
C LYS A 424 -13.12 -11.53 8.72
N VAL A 425 -12.27 -10.74 8.05
CA VAL A 425 -12.64 -9.97 6.87
C VAL A 425 -13.11 -10.88 5.74
N VAL A 426 -12.40 -11.99 5.47
CA VAL A 426 -12.83 -12.98 4.45
C VAL A 426 -14.23 -13.50 4.75
N ARG A 427 -14.47 -13.98 5.99
CA ARG A 427 -15.78 -14.49 6.39
C ARG A 427 -16.86 -13.43 6.30
N TRP A 428 -16.55 -12.18 6.64
CA TRP A 428 -17.51 -11.11 6.51
C TRP A 428 -17.84 -10.78 5.06
N PHE A 429 -16.87 -10.77 4.17
CA PHE A 429 -17.12 -10.59 2.74
C PHE A 429 -17.92 -11.74 2.15
N ASP A 430 -17.73 -13.00 2.62
CA ASP A 430 -18.58 -14.13 2.26
C ASP A 430 -20.04 -13.89 2.68
N ALA A 431 -20.27 -13.44 3.90
CA ALA A 431 -21.61 -13.13 4.40
C ALA A 431 -22.29 -11.98 3.64
N VAL A 432 -21.54 -10.95 3.20
CA VAL A 432 -22.08 -9.82 2.40
C VAL A 432 -22.40 -10.26 0.97
N SER A 433 -21.62 -11.17 0.39
CA SER A 433 -21.90 -11.68 -0.97
C SER A 433 -23.06 -12.69 -1.04
N GLY A 434 -23.56 -13.16 0.10
CA GLY A 434 -24.61 -14.17 0.17
C GLY A 434 -24.11 -15.60 -0.16
N ASN A 435 -22.84 -15.84 -0.04
CA ASN A 435 -22.18 -17.13 -0.29
C ASN A 435 -21.88 -17.88 1.01
#